data_5219de7e3adc24aae5a109093a3e428f
#
_entry.id   5219de7e3adc24aae5a109093a3e428f
#
_cell.length_a   1.000
_cell.length_b   1.000
_cell.length_c   1.000
_cell.angle_alpha   90.00
_cell.angle_beta   90.00
_cell.angle_gamma   90.00
#
_symmetry.space_group_name_H-M   'P 1'
#
loop_
_entity.id
_entity.type
_entity.pdbx_description
1 polymer ?
#
loop_
_entity_poly.entity_id
_entity_poly.type
_entity_poly.pdbx_seq_one_letter_code
_entity_poly.pdbx_strand_id
1 'polypeptide(L)'
;MTMPSRTRLIFAAAILLLAAVIGSFALTQRGTDSGSGAALVGGPFRLTNHLGQTVTEADFRGKYMLVFFGFTFCPDICPTELQVMTHALETMGASGRRITPVFVTIDPERDTPDVMKAYVENFGPNLVGLTGTPEEIAAMAKAYRVYYRKSGDSADYLMDHSSVIYLMDPDGRFVKHFTYTTDAGALAEGLTRAMADTP
;
A
#
# COMPACT_ATOMS: atom_id res chain seq x y z
N MET A 1 19.87 22.99 61.18
CA MET A 1 18.40 22.91 61.13
C MET A 1 18.02 21.53 60.57
N THR A 2 17.62 20.58 61.38
CA THR A 2 17.23 19.22 60.94
C THR A 2 15.75 19.21 60.69
N MET A 3 15.35 18.91 59.42
CA MET A 3 13.93 18.77 59.08
C MET A 3 13.26 17.68 59.90
N PRO A 4 12.03 17.90 60.38
CA PRO A 4 11.29 16.89 61.17
C PRO A 4 11.01 15.65 60.34
N SER A 5 11.02 14.48 60.95
CA SER A 5 10.91 13.15 60.29
C SER A 5 9.67 13.02 59.39
N ARG A 6 8.55 13.64 59.77
CA ARG A 6 7.30 13.66 58.97
C ARG A 6 7.47 14.39 57.61
N THR A 7 8.24 15.47 57.55
CA THR A 7 8.48 16.22 56.32
C THR A 7 9.35 15.41 55.34
N ARG A 8 10.34 14.65 55.87
CA ARG A 8 11.17 13.74 55.03
C ARG A 8 10.36 12.61 54.41
N LEU A 9 9.40 12.04 55.16
CA LEU A 9 8.51 10.99 54.66
C LEU A 9 7.57 11.52 53.53
N ILE A 10 7.05 12.73 53.66
CA ILE A 10 6.19 13.36 52.65
C ILE A 10 6.99 13.63 51.36
N PHE A 11 8.22 14.14 51.48
CA PHE A 11 9.08 14.37 50.30
C PHE A 11 9.49 13.05 49.62
N ALA A 12 9.78 11.99 50.37
CA ALA A 12 10.08 10.67 49.82
C ALA A 12 8.89 10.06 49.07
N ALA A 13 7.67 10.17 49.60
CA ALA A 13 6.45 9.70 48.95
C ALA A 13 6.11 10.48 47.69
N ALA A 14 6.33 11.80 47.67
CA ALA A 14 6.12 12.65 46.48
C ALA A 14 7.10 12.30 45.34
N ILE A 15 8.37 12.01 45.67
CA ILE A 15 9.38 11.61 44.68
C ILE A 15 9.04 10.24 44.07
N LEU A 16 8.57 9.29 44.89
CA LEU A 16 8.15 7.95 44.43
C LEU A 16 6.92 8.03 43.51
N LEU A 17 5.93 8.88 43.83
CA LEU A 17 4.76 9.11 42.97
C LEU A 17 5.16 9.75 41.66
N LEU A 18 6.04 10.75 41.67
CA LEU A 18 6.53 11.38 40.47
C LEU A 18 7.30 10.41 39.55
N ALA A 19 8.14 9.55 40.17
CA ALA A 19 8.86 8.51 39.43
C ALA A 19 7.91 7.46 38.83
N ALA A 20 6.83 7.08 39.51
CA ALA A 20 5.81 6.17 39.01
C ALA A 20 5.01 6.77 37.83
N VAL A 21 4.69 8.07 37.89
CA VAL A 21 4.00 8.80 36.80
C VAL A 21 4.90 8.93 35.58
N ILE A 22 6.18 9.28 35.75
CA ILE A 22 7.15 9.37 34.67
C ILE A 22 7.40 7.99 34.05
N GLY A 23 7.51 6.95 34.87
CA GLY A 23 7.67 5.56 34.44
C GLY A 23 6.48 5.06 33.63
N SER A 24 5.24 5.33 34.06
CA SER A 24 4.04 4.95 33.33
C SER A 24 3.89 5.73 32.03
N PHE A 25 4.25 7.01 32.00
CA PHE A 25 4.24 7.83 30.78
C PHE A 25 5.29 7.38 29.76
N ALA A 26 6.48 6.98 30.23
CA ALA A 26 7.53 6.42 29.37
C ALA A 26 7.16 5.03 28.79
N LEU A 27 6.38 4.23 29.51
CA LEU A 27 5.88 2.94 29.04
C LEU A 27 4.75 3.08 27.98
N THR A 28 3.92 4.11 28.10
CA THR A 28 2.87 4.39 27.10
C THR A 28 3.41 5.02 25.82
N GLN A 29 4.59 5.66 25.86
CA GLN A 29 5.22 6.22 24.67
C GLN A 29 6.11 5.22 23.87
N ARG A 30 6.34 4.01 24.37
CA ARG A 30 7.12 2.99 23.65
C ARG A 30 6.42 2.37 22.43
N GLY A 31 5.22 2.85 22.08
CA GLY A 31 4.43 2.39 20.93
C GLY A 31 4.54 3.22 19.65
N THR A 32 5.35 4.30 19.63
CA THR A 32 5.59 5.07 18.39
C THR A 32 7.05 4.94 18.01
N ASP A 33 7.42 3.82 17.38
CA ASP A 33 8.63 3.76 16.58
C ASP A 33 8.52 4.81 15.47
N SER A 34 9.07 5.98 15.74
CA SER A 34 9.42 6.94 14.70
C SER A 34 10.57 6.35 13.90
N GLY A 35 10.22 5.44 12.97
CA GLY A 35 11.13 4.95 11.96
C GLY A 35 11.74 6.14 11.23
N SER A 36 13.04 6.13 11.13
CA SER A 36 13.89 7.01 10.33
C SER A 36 13.18 7.52 9.08
N GLY A 37 13.25 8.80 8.77
CA GLY A 37 12.52 9.56 7.76
C GLY A 37 12.65 9.15 6.28
N ALA A 38 12.67 7.86 6.00
CA ALA A 38 12.35 7.33 4.68
C ALA A 38 10.85 7.53 4.48
N ALA A 39 10.46 8.27 3.45
CA ALA A 39 9.06 8.47 3.09
C ALA A 39 8.41 7.09 2.88
N LEU A 40 7.59 6.66 3.83
CA LEU A 40 6.89 5.39 3.75
C LEU A 40 5.99 5.40 2.50
N VAL A 41 6.10 4.37 1.69
CA VAL A 41 5.18 4.08 0.58
C VAL A 41 4.23 3.00 1.07
N GLY A 42 2.93 3.18 0.78
CA GLY A 42 1.88 2.29 1.28
C GLY A 42 1.28 2.77 2.60
N GLY A 43 0.30 2.06 3.08
CA GLY A 43 -0.45 2.39 4.29
C GLY A 43 -1.84 1.76 4.29
N PRO A 44 -2.65 1.99 5.33
CA PRO A 44 -4.00 1.49 5.39
C PRO A 44 -4.86 2.11 4.27
N PHE A 45 -5.74 1.29 3.72
CA PHE A 45 -6.75 1.72 2.75
C PHE A 45 -8.07 0.99 2.98
N ARG A 46 -9.14 1.55 2.44
CA ARG A 46 -10.46 0.92 2.36
C ARG A 46 -11.00 1.22 0.97
N LEU A 47 -11.21 0.19 0.16
CA LEU A 47 -11.67 0.29 -1.22
C LEU A 47 -12.74 -0.77 -1.51
N THR A 48 -13.30 -0.74 -2.70
CA THR A 48 -14.23 -1.75 -3.22
C THR A 48 -13.51 -2.56 -4.30
N ASN A 49 -13.55 -3.88 -4.20
CA ASN A 49 -12.98 -4.73 -5.25
C ASN A 49 -13.95 -4.87 -6.45
N HIS A 50 -13.46 -5.44 -7.54
CA HIS A 50 -14.23 -5.67 -8.77
C HIS A 50 -15.43 -6.64 -8.61
N LEU A 51 -15.58 -7.27 -7.42
CA LEU A 51 -16.74 -8.09 -7.06
C LEU A 51 -17.74 -7.32 -6.20
N GLY A 52 -17.55 -6.01 -6.00
CA GLY A 52 -18.41 -5.16 -5.18
C GLY A 52 -18.23 -5.32 -3.66
N GLN A 53 -17.17 -6.00 -3.22
CA GLN A 53 -16.88 -6.23 -1.80
C GLN A 53 -15.95 -5.13 -1.27
N THR A 54 -16.19 -4.65 -0.07
CA THR A 54 -15.25 -3.78 0.63
C THR A 54 -14.02 -4.59 1.04
N VAL A 55 -12.84 -4.07 0.73
CA VAL A 55 -11.54 -4.64 1.09
C VAL A 55 -10.62 -3.58 1.71
N THR A 56 -9.70 -4.06 2.53
CA THR A 56 -8.69 -3.25 3.22
C THR A 56 -7.30 -3.85 2.97
N GLU A 57 -6.25 -3.19 3.40
CA GLU A 57 -4.89 -3.75 3.34
C GLU A 57 -4.76 -5.07 4.13
N ALA A 58 -5.61 -5.29 5.13
CA ALA A 58 -5.59 -6.51 5.94
C ALA A 58 -5.99 -7.76 5.13
N ASP A 59 -6.84 -7.60 4.11
CA ASP A 59 -7.30 -8.70 3.25
C ASP A 59 -6.19 -9.25 2.34
N PHE A 60 -5.09 -8.52 2.20
CA PHE A 60 -3.92 -8.89 1.39
C PHE A 60 -2.74 -9.41 2.22
N ARG A 61 -2.87 -9.46 3.55
CA ARG A 61 -1.81 -9.96 4.43
C ARG A 61 -1.48 -11.43 4.18
N GLY A 62 -0.23 -11.82 4.45
CA GLY A 62 0.27 -13.18 4.26
C GLY A 62 0.71 -13.51 2.83
N LYS A 63 0.48 -12.60 1.87
CA LYS A 63 1.02 -12.66 0.51
C LYS A 63 1.69 -11.35 0.15
N TYR A 64 2.61 -11.39 -0.78
CA TYR A 64 3.10 -10.18 -1.43
C TYR A 64 1.96 -9.54 -2.23
N MET A 65 1.97 -8.22 -2.36
CA MET A 65 1.03 -7.48 -3.20
C MET A 65 1.82 -6.72 -4.26
N LEU A 66 1.46 -6.92 -5.54
CA LEU A 66 2.07 -6.21 -6.68
C LEU A 66 1.05 -5.20 -7.20
N VAL A 67 1.23 -3.94 -6.86
CA VAL A 67 0.23 -2.88 -7.04
C VAL A 67 0.59 -1.99 -8.20
N PHE A 68 -0.36 -1.81 -9.11
CA PHE A 68 -0.28 -0.85 -10.21
C PHE A 68 -1.50 0.08 -10.20
N PHE A 69 -1.25 1.38 -10.37
CA PHE A 69 -2.29 2.40 -10.46
C PHE A 69 -2.49 2.80 -11.92
N GLY A 70 -3.74 2.82 -12.37
CA GLY A 70 -4.10 3.16 -13.74
C GLY A 70 -5.60 3.40 -13.88
N PHE A 71 -6.13 3.31 -15.11
CA PHE A 71 -7.56 3.45 -15.39
C PHE A 71 -7.96 2.62 -16.61
N THR A 72 -9.21 2.17 -16.67
CA THR A 72 -9.65 1.21 -17.71
C THR A 72 -9.70 1.83 -19.11
N PHE A 73 -9.92 3.13 -19.20
CA PHE A 73 -9.98 3.87 -20.46
C PHE A 73 -8.58 4.26 -21.00
N CYS A 74 -7.50 3.75 -20.39
CA CYS A 74 -6.14 3.98 -20.89
C CYS A 74 -5.89 3.17 -22.18
N PRO A 75 -5.51 3.83 -23.30
CA PRO A 75 -5.43 3.14 -24.58
C PRO A 75 -4.19 2.27 -24.78
N ASP A 76 -3.13 2.42 -23.97
CA ASP A 76 -1.82 1.81 -24.23
C ASP A 76 -1.10 1.30 -22.98
N ILE A 77 -0.65 2.18 -22.10
CA ILE A 77 0.26 1.84 -20.99
C ILE A 77 -0.38 0.87 -20.01
N CYS A 78 -1.62 1.11 -19.55
CA CYS A 78 -2.23 0.29 -18.53
C CYS A 78 -2.45 -1.18 -18.96
N PRO A 79 -3.02 -1.48 -20.13
CA PRO A 79 -3.15 -2.88 -20.57
C PRO A 79 -1.80 -3.55 -20.79
N THR A 80 -0.79 -2.82 -21.31
CA THR A 80 0.56 -3.35 -21.49
C THR A 80 1.21 -3.73 -20.17
N GLU A 81 1.16 -2.84 -19.16
CA GLU A 81 1.72 -3.11 -17.84
C GLU A 81 1.04 -4.29 -17.14
N LEU A 82 -0.28 -4.40 -17.23
CA LEU A 82 -1.01 -5.53 -16.66
C LEU A 82 -0.64 -6.86 -17.32
N GLN A 83 -0.39 -6.86 -18.64
CA GLN A 83 0.12 -8.04 -19.34
C GLN A 83 1.54 -8.40 -18.89
N VAL A 84 2.42 -7.39 -18.75
CA VAL A 84 3.79 -7.59 -18.23
C VAL A 84 3.75 -8.19 -16.83
N MET A 85 2.92 -7.66 -15.94
CA MET A 85 2.74 -8.18 -14.57
C MET A 85 2.25 -9.63 -14.58
N THR A 86 1.20 -9.93 -15.34
CA THR A 86 0.63 -11.28 -15.42
C THR A 86 1.64 -12.28 -15.97
N HIS A 87 2.32 -11.95 -17.06
CA HIS A 87 3.32 -12.82 -17.67
C HIS A 87 4.54 -13.05 -16.77
N ALA A 88 4.99 -12.03 -16.05
CA ALA A 88 6.05 -12.18 -15.06
C ALA A 88 5.67 -13.16 -13.95
N LEU A 89 4.45 -13.04 -13.40
CA LEU A 89 3.97 -13.95 -12.35
C LEU A 89 3.78 -15.38 -12.85
N GLU A 90 3.32 -15.58 -14.07
CA GLU A 90 3.22 -16.90 -14.71
C GLU A 90 4.60 -17.55 -14.88
N THR A 91 5.58 -16.79 -15.35
CA THR A 91 6.98 -17.23 -15.52
C THR A 91 7.60 -17.66 -14.19
N MET A 92 7.27 -16.99 -13.09
CA MET A 92 7.72 -17.32 -11.73
C MET A 92 7.09 -18.62 -11.17
N GLY A 93 6.01 -19.12 -11.76
CA GLY A 93 5.35 -20.37 -11.38
C GLY A 93 4.90 -20.39 -9.90
N ALA A 94 5.47 -21.29 -9.09
CA ALA A 94 5.09 -21.42 -7.68
C ALA A 94 5.37 -20.15 -6.86
N SER A 95 6.45 -19.46 -7.14
CA SER A 95 6.81 -18.20 -6.46
C SER A 95 5.84 -17.08 -6.83
N GLY A 96 5.40 -17.01 -8.09
CA GLY A 96 4.42 -16.03 -8.55
C GLY A 96 3.06 -16.17 -7.85
N ARG A 97 2.65 -17.40 -7.48
CA ARG A 97 1.41 -17.63 -6.71
C ARG A 97 1.42 -17.07 -5.29
N ARG A 98 2.59 -16.68 -4.78
CA ARG A 98 2.74 -15.97 -3.49
C ARG A 98 2.49 -14.47 -3.61
N ILE A 99 2.29 -13.96 -4.82
CA ILE A 99 2.06 -12.55 -5.11
C ILE A 99 0.61 -12.39 -5.57
N THR A 100 -0.11 -11.43 -5.00
CA THR A 100 -1.43 -10.99 -5.46
C THR A 100 -1.23 -9.76 -6.34
N PRO A 101 -1.49 -9.83 -7.65
CA PRO A 101 -1.50 -8.66 -8.52
C PRO A 101 -2.75 -7.82 -8.23
N VAL A 102 -2.57 -6.51 -8.11
CA VAL A 102 -3.63 -5.55 -7.76
C VAL A 102 -3.58 -4.36 -8.72
N PHE A 103 -4.70 -4.11 -9.38
CA PHE A 103 -4.92 -2.93 -10.21
C PHE A 103 -5.84 -1.96 -9.48
N VAL A 104 -5.36 -0.76 -9.17
CA VAL A 104 -6.10 0.29 -8.47
C VAL A 104 -6.47 1.38 -9.46
N THR A 105 -7.77 1.66 -9.62
CA THR A 105 -8.16 2.78 -10.49
C THR A 105 -7.77 4.13 -9.89
N ILE A 106 -7.44 5.07 -10.77
CA ILE A 106 -7.31 6.49 -10.46
C ILE A 106 -8.47 7.31 -11.05
N ASP A 107 -9.45 6.64 -11.64
CA ASP A 107 -10.61 7.23 -12.29
C ASP A 107 -11.91 6.56 -11.82
N PRO A 108 -12.25 6.67 -10.55
CA PRO A 108 -13.39 5.97 -9.96
C PRO A 108 -14.75 6.46 -10.51
N GLU A 109 -14.78 7.62 -11.18
CA GLU A 109 -16.00 8.13 -11.81
C GLU A 109 -16.45 7.24 -12.99
N ARG A 110 -15.50 6.69 -13.75
CA ARG A 110 -15.77 5.77 -14.89
C ARG A 110 -15.58 4.31 -14.51
N ASP A 111 -14.63 4.01 -13.65
CA ASP A 111 -14.23 2.66 -13.30
C ASP A 111 -15.05 2.10 -12.12
N THR A 112 -16.33 1.85 -12.37
CA THR A 112 -17.23 1.18 -11.42
C THR A 112 -16.78 -0.27 -11.18
N PRO A 113 -17.26 -0.96 -10.12
CA PRO A 113 -16.94 -2.38 -9.90
C PRO A 113 -17.23 -3.27 -11.12
N ASP A 114 -18.32 -3.07 -11.84
CA ASP A 114 -18.66 -3.85 -13.03
C ASP A 114 -17.70 -3.58 -14.20
N VAL A 115 -17.30 -2.31 -14.42
CA VAL A 115 -16.31 -1.95 -15.43
C VAL A 115 -14.94 -2.54 -15.07
N MET A 116 -14.53 -2.44 -13.81
CA MET A 116 -13.30 -3.05 -13.30
C MET A 116 -13.30 -4.56 -13.48
N LYS A 117 -14.43 -5.23 -13.22
CA LYS A 117 -14.56 -6.68 -13.39
C LYS A 117 -14.33 -7.08 -14.85
N ALA A 118 -15.06 -6.46 -15.78
CA ALA A 118 -14.92 -6.76 -17.20
C ALA A 118 -13.50 -6.49 -17.72
N TYR A 119 -12.81 -5.50 -17.14
CA TYR A 119 -11.45 -5.15 -17.53
C TYR A 119 -10.41 -6.14 -16.99
N VAL A 120 -10.42 -6.44 -15.68
CA VAL A 120 -9.40 -7.31 -15.07
C VAL A 120 -9.49 -8.77 -15.54
N GLU A 121 -10.67 -9.24 -15.93
CA GLU A 121 -10.88 -10.58 -16.48
C GLU A 121 -10.02 -10.86 -17.74
N ASN A 122 -9.60 -9.82 -18.46
CA ASN A 122 -8.71 -9.95 -19.63
C ASN A 122 -7.25 -10.28 -19.28
N PHE A 123 -6.85 -10.13 -17.99
CA PHE A 123 -5.46 -10.29 -17.54
C PHE A 123 -5.28 -11.50 -16.61
N GLY A 124 -6.28 -12.40 -16.57
CA GLY A 124 -6.22 -13.64 -15.81
C GLY A 124 -6.96 -13.59 -14.47
N PRO A 125 -7.21 -14.77 -13.89
CA PRO A 125 -8.15 -14.93 -12.77
C PRO A 125 -7.63 -14.42 -11.41
N ASN A 126 -6.35 -14.08 -11.32
CA ASN A 126 -5.72 -13.68 -10.05
C ASN A 126 -5.60 -12.17 -9.89
N LEU A 127 -5.85 -11.38 -10.95
CA LEU A 127 -5.78 -9.92 -10.88
C LEU A 127 -6.96 -9.36 -10.11
N VAL A 128 -6.69 -8.64 -9.04
CA VAL A 128 -7.70 -7.96 -8.23
C VAL A 128 -7.81 -6.51 -8.67
N GLY A 129 -8.98 -6.11 -9.18
CA GLY A 129 -9.29 -4.72 -9.47
C GLY A 129 -9.87 -4.02 -8.24
N LEU A 130 -9.38 -2.83 -7.94
CA LEU A 130 -9.86 -2.00 -6.82
C LEU A 130 -10.35 -0.65 -7.33
N THR A 131 -11.53 -0.25 -6.86
CA THR A 131 -12.15 1.06 -7.06
C THR A 131 -12.70 1.58 -5.73
N GLY A 132 -13.31 2.76 -5.71
CA GLY A 132 -13.89 3.33 -4.50
C GLY A 132 -14.44 4.72 -4.75
N THR A 133 -14.67 5.50 -3.69
CA THR A 133 -14.98 6.92 -3.87
C THR A 133 -13.74 7.70 -4.30
N PRO A 134 -13.90 8.90 -4.91
CA PRO A 134 -12.76 9.75 -5.24
C PRO A 134 -11.84 10.02 -4.04
N GLU A 135 -12.41 10.18 -2.84
CA GLU A 135 -11.67 10.44 -1.60
C GLU A 135 -10.87 9.21 -1.15
N GLU A 136 -11.44 8.01 -1.26
CA GLU A 136 -10.77 6.74 -0.93
C GLU A 136 -9.59 6.49 -1.87
N ILE A 137 -9.79 6.70 -3.17
CA ILE A 137 -8.74 6.60 -4.19
C ILE A 137 -7.65 7.64 -3.95
N ALA A 138 -8.01 8.90 -3.67
CA ALA A 138 -7.05 9.95 -3.38
C ALA A 138 -6.21 9.63 -2.13
N ALA A 139 -6.83 9.05 -1.09
CA ALA A 139 -6.14 8.65 0.12
C ALA A 139 -5.10 7.55 -0.16
N MET A 140 -5.47 6.50 -0.92
CA MET A 140 -4.55 5.42 -1.30
C MET A 140 -3.44 5.92 -2.22
N ALA A 141 -3.76 6.71 -3.26
CA ALA A 141 -2.77 7.29 -4.15
C ALA A 141 -1.75 8.15 -3.40
N LYS A 142 -2.21 8.97 -2.43
CA LYS A 142 -1.33 9.74 -1.55
C LYS A 142 -0.42 8.85 -0.70
N ALA A 143 -0.94 7.76 -0.13
CA ALA A 143 -0.16 6.82 0.66
C ALA A 143 0.93 6.13 -0.18
N TYR A 144 0.64 5.81 -1.43
CA TYR A 144 1.58 5.20 -2.38
C TYR A 144 2.44 6.22 -3.16
N ARG A 145 2.28 7.54 -2.89
CA ARG A 145 3.02 8.61 -3.58
C ARG A 145 2.75 8.66 -5.09
N VAL A 146 1.57 8.23 -5.50
CA VAL A 146 1.13 8.26 -6.89
C VAL A 146 0.60 9.65 -7.22
N TYR A 147 1.17 10.27 -8.23
CA TYR A 147 0.62 11.46 -8.86
C TYR A 147 -0.41 11.03 -9.90
N TYR A 148 -1.55 11.70 -9.93
CA TYR A 148 -2.52 11.57 -11.01
C TYR A 148 -3.30 12.86 -11.20
N ARG A 149 -3.76 13.09 -12.41
CA ARG A 149 -4.55 14.29 -12.77
C ARG A 149 -5.39 13.99 -14.02
N LYS A 150 -6.63 14.47 -14.01
CA LYS A 150 -7.49 14.49 -15.20
C LYS A 150 -6.92 15.42 -16.25
N SER A 151 -6.84 14.94 -17.49
CA SER A 151 -6.33 15.66 -18.67
C SER A 151 -7.43 15.76 -19.72
N GLY A 152 -7.93 16.98 -19.95
CA GLY A 152 -9.06 17.28 -20.82
C GLY A 152 -10.40 17.44 -20.09
N ASP A 153 -11.34 18.14 -20.75
CA ASP A 153 -12.66 18.49 -20.22
C ASP A 153 -13.81 17.73 -20.93
N SER A 154 -13.50 16.94 -21.96
CA SER A 154 -14.50 16.13 -22.69
C SER A 154 -14.84 14.85 -21.93
N ALA A 155 -15.88 14.13 -22.37
CA ALA A 155 -16.20 12.81 -21.84
C ALA A 155 -15.07 11.77 -22.05
N ASP A 156 -14.26 11.96 -23.10
CA ASP A 156 -13.13 11.09 -23.46
C ASP A 156 -11.79 11.57 -22.86
N TYR A 157 -11.83 12.20 -21.69
CA TYR A 157 -10.61 12.65 -21.00
C TYR A 157 -9.67 11.48 -20.69
N LEU A 158 -8.38 11.80 -20.63
CA LEU A 158 -7.35 10.89 -20.16
C LEU A 158 -6.90 11.26 -18.74
N MET A 159 -6.12 10.37 -18.11
CA MET A 159 -5.50 10.63 -16.83
C MET A 159 -3.97 10.62 -16.98
N ASP A 160 -3.34 11.73 -16.63
CA ASP A 160 -1.89 11.75 -16.41
C ASP A 160 -1.59 11.09 -15.08
N HIS A 161 -0.69 10.12 -15.02
CA HIS A 161 -0.34 9.46 -13.76
C HIS A 161 1.07 8.86 -13.76
N SER A 162 1.55 8.58 -12.55
CA SER A 162 2.78 7.83 -12.34
C SER A 162 2.60 6.37 -12.73
N SER A 163 3.37 5.89 -13.73
CA SER A 163 3.36 4.49 -14.18
C SER A 163 4.42 3.69 -13.44
N VAL A 164 4.10 3.31 -12.20
CA VAL A 164 4.98 2.59 -11.27
C VAL A 164 4.27 1.37 -10.71
N ILE A 165 4.98 0.25 -10.69
CA ILE A 165 4.54 -0.99 -10.06
C ILE A 165 5.22 -1.10 -8.70
N TYR A 166 4.45 -1.32 -7.63
CA TYR A 166 4.94 -1.42 -6.27
C TYR A 166 4.86 -2.86 -5.76
N LEU A 167 5.97 -3.37 -5.19
CA LEU A 167 5.97 -4.63 -4.45
C LEU A 167 5.86 -4.32 -2.95
N MET A 168 4.83 -4.88 -2.31
CA MET A 168 4.63 -4.86 -0.87
C MET A 168 4.86 -6.26 -0.30
N ASP A 169 5.45 -6.36 0.89
CA ASP A 169 5.67 -7.62 1.59
C ASP A 169 4.37 -8.19 2.20
N PRO A 170 4.39 -9.41 2.75
CA PRO A 170 3.22 -10.00 3.42
C PRO A 170 2.68 -9.22 4.61
N ASP A 171 3.46 -8.33 5.18
CA ASP A 171 3.06 -7.40 6.24
C ASP A 171 2.58 -6.04 5.70
N GLY A 172 2.51 -5.86 4.37
CA GLY A 172 2.09 -4.64 3.70
C GLY A 172 3.13 -3.51 3.76
N ARG A 173 4.41 -3.83 3.99
CA ARG A 173 5.50 -2.87 3.93
C ARG A 173 6.05 -2.77 2.52
N PHE A 174 6.47 -1.59 2.12
CA PHE A 174 7.10 -1.38 0.82
C PHE A 174 8.45 -2.12 0.74
N VAL A 175 8.62 -2.90 -0.33
CA VAL A 175 9.86 -3.61 -0.64
C VAL A 175 10.62 -2.92 -1.78
N LYS A 176 9.96 -2.74 -2.92
CA LYS A 176 10.59 -2.22 -4.14
C LYS A 176 9.55 -1.66 -5.09
N HIS A 177 10.00 -0.84 -6.02
CA HIS A 177 9.18 -0.43 -7.18
C HIS A 177 9.88 -0.80 -8.49
N PHE A 178 9.08 -0.89 -9.57
CA PHE A 178 9.51 -1.10 -10.94
C PHE A 178 8.86 -0.03 -11.82
N THR A 179 9.50 0.30 -12.93
CA THR A 179 8.99 1.31 -13.86
C THR A 179 8.39 0.64 -15.10
N TYR A 180 7.58 1.35 -15.83
CA TYR A 180 6.93 0.89 -17.07
C TYR A 180 7.91 0.45 -18.17
N THR A 181 9.20 0.70 -18.04
CA THR A 181 10.24 0.22 -18.97
C THR A 181 10.75 -1.19 -18.63
N THR A 182 10.24 -1.79 -17.55
CA THR A 182 10.66 -3.12 -17.08
C THR A 182 9.88 -4.19 -17.85
N ASP A 183 10.54 -5.00 -18.66
CA ASP A 183 9.88 -6.12 -19.33
C ASP A 183 9.53 -7.27 -18.35
N ALA A 184 8.72 -8.22 -18.81
CA ALA A 184 8.21 -9.30 -17.96
C ALA A 184 9.32 -10.20 -17.38
N GLY A 185 10.40 -10.46 -18.14
CA GLY A 185 11.54 -11.24 -17.67
C GLY A 185 12.31 -10.51 -16.57
N ALA A 186 12.64 -9.25 -16.79
CA ALA A 186 13.31 -8.38 -15.82
C ALA A 186 12.45 -8.16 -14.57
N LEU A 187 11.13 -8.06 -14.72
CA LEU A 187 10.19 -7.97 -13.60
C LEU A 187 10.21 -9.27 -12.78
N ALA A 188 10.11 -10.44 -13.41
CA ALA A 188 10.14 -11.73 -12.74
C ALA A 188 11.43 -11.96 -11.94
N GLU A 189 12.59 -11.64 -12.54
CA GLU A 189 13.88 -11.70 -11.86
C GLU A 189 13.98 -10.70 -10.70
N GLY A 190 13.49 -9.46 -10.91
CA GLY A 190 13.50 -8.41 -9.90
C GLY A 190 12.62 -8.76 -8.69
N LEU A 191 11.44 -9.35 -8.93
CA LEU A 191 10.53 -9.86 -7.90
C LEU A 191 11.17 -11.01 -7.13
N THR A 192 11.77 -11.99 -7.83
CA THR A 192 12.43 -13.14 -7.21
C THR A 192 13.54 -12.69 -6.26
N ARG A 193 14.41 -11.78 -6.69
CA ARG A 193 15.48 -11.22 -5.84
C ARG A 193 14.89 -10.46 -4.64
N ALA A 194 13.91 -9.58 -4.87
CA ALA A 194 13.31 -8.79 -3.80
C ALA A 194 12.62 -9.64 -2.73
N MET A 195 11.96 -10.73 -3.14
CA MET A 195 11.32 -11.68 -2.21
C MET A 195 12.34 -12.53 -1.43
N ALA A 196 13.52 -12.81 -1.99
CA ALA A 196 14.59 -13.51 -1.28
C ALA A 196 15.27 -12.63 -0.23
N ASP A 197 15.33 -11.32 -0.46
CA ASP A 197 15.95 -10.33 0.44
C ASP A 197 14.99 -9.86 1.55
N THR A 198 13.70 -10.24 1.47
CA THR A 198 12.68 -9.88 2.47
C THR A 198 12.70 -10.93 3.60
N PRO A 199 12.88 -10.51 4.87
CA PRO A 199 13.00 -11.41 6.01
C PRO A 199 11.72 -12.19 6.34
#